data_0cf012ad3ef6eedb28b2a61bcd244196
#
_entry.id   0cf012ad3ef6eedb28b2a61bcd244196
#
_cell.length_a   1.000
_cell.length_b   1.000
_cell.length_c   1.000
_cell.angle_alpha   90.00
_cell.angle_beta   90.00
_cell.angle_gamma   90.00
#
_symmetry.space_group_name_H-M   'P 1'
#
loop_
_entity.id
_entity.type
_entity.pdbx_description
1 polymer ?
#
loop_
_entity_poly.entity_id
_entity_poly.type
_entity_poly.pdbx_seq_one_letter_code
_entity_poly.pdbx_strand_id
1 'polypeptide(L)'
;MLGSSKGNGKSMKIHYISCHSILEYDEVQLLTDLGHDVFSNGAYIDPRGHITLPRPPISGAIYHEDYAKLSIDSPKTNLPPELIEPFDVIIVMHSPDVIIQNWDKIKHKTVIWRTIGQSTNGVEASLEPMRKEGLKIIRYSPKERNLSNYIGEDALIRFYKDEDAYSGWVGSGGVVTFAQSLKGRRTHCHYEEVTRVITKYNGLVYGPGNDDLGELNGGSISYSSQIQKMQEARVMIYGGTAPASYTLSFIEALMMGLPIVAISKELAHIIYDFDFYEVDEILAQIGGLVCDNVDQMFHKTEMMLNDIDFAKEMSKKQRALAIEMFGKKKIIKQWEEFLNGN
;
A
#
# COMPACT_ATOMS: atom_id res chain seq x y z
N MET A 1 -5.23 28.73 -5.14
CA MET A 1 -5.65 28.70 -3.73
C MET A 1 -7.02 28.03 -3.66
N LEU A 2 -7.05 26.74 -3.46
CA LEU A 2 -8.29 26.02 -3.18
C LEU A 2 -8.51 26.13 -1.67
N GLY A 3 -9.55 26.83 -1.28
CA GLY A 3 -9.94 26.98 0.12
C GLY A 3 -10.23 25.61 0.72
N SER A 4 -9.52 25.27 1.79
CA SER A 4 -9.81 24.11 2.59
C SER A 4 -11.23 24.23 3.16
N SER A 5 -12.18 23.49 2.63
CA SER A 5 -13.43 23.23 3.33
C SER A 5 -13.08 22.43 4.58
N LYS A 6 -12.98 23.10 5.72
CA LYS A 6 -12.94 22.39 7.01
C LYS A 6 -14.20 21.53 7.08
N GLY A 7 -14.02 20.22 7.12
CA GLY A 7 -15.11 19.29 7.37
C GLY A 7 -15.83 19.68 8.66
N ASN A 8 -17.15 19.55 8.69
CA ASN A 8 -18.00 19.86 9.85
C ASN A 8 -17.84 18.85 11.01
N GLY A 9 -16.87 17.97 10.97
CA GLY A 9 -16.59 16.97 12.00
C GLY A 9 -15.76 17.55 13.16
N LYS A 10 -15.95 16.99 14.36
CA LYS A 10 -15.12 17.31 15.53
C LYS A 10 -13.70 16.83 15.28
N SER A 11 -12.69 17.71 15.46
CA SER A 11 -11.28 17.27 15.46
C SER A 11 -11.06 16.22 16.55
N MET A 12 -10.36 15.13 16.18
CA MET A 12 -9.99 14.03 17.08
C MET A 12 -8.49 14.03 17.28
N LYS A 13 -8.06 13.55 18.43
CA LYS A 13 -6.65 13.22 18.69
C LYS A 13 -6.42 11.76 18.35
N ILE A 14 -5.62 11.50 17.32
CA ILE A 14 -5.39 10.17 16.79
C ILE A 14 -3.94 9.76 17.07
N HIS A 15 -3.75 8.61 17.70
CA HIS A 15 -2.46 7.97 17.82
C HIS A 15 -2.31 6.93 16.70
N TYR A 16 -1.42 7.19 15.76
CA TYR A 16 -1.19 6.32 14.62
C TYR A 16 0.08 5.48 14.80
N ILE A 17 -0.08 4.18 14.94
CA ILE A 17 1.00 3.20 15.16
C ILE A 17 1.16 2.33 13.92
N SER A 18 2.33 2.38 13.29
CA SER A 18 2.60 1.59 12.08
C SER A 18 4.02 1.03 12.05
N CYS A 19 4.18 -0.10 11.37
CA CYS A 19 5.47 -0.65 10.97
C CYS A 19 5.79 -0.42 9.49
N HIS A 20 4.90 0.26 8.73
CA HIS A 20 5.03 0.46 7.28
C HIS A 20 5.15 1.96 6.96
N SER A 21 6.37 2.44 6.78
CA SER A 21 6.69 3.86 6.66
C SER A 21 5.91 4.62 5.57
N ILE A 22 5.75 4.05 4.38
CA ILE A 22 5.08 4.76 3.26
C ILE A 22 3.57 4.83 3.48
N LEU A 23 2.94 3.74 3.95
CA LEU A 23 1.51 3.75 4.25
C LEU A 23 1.19 4.66 5.43
N GLU A 24 2.06 4.70 6.44
CA GLU A 24 1.95 5.64 7.56
C GLU A 24 1.99 7.08 7.04
N TYR A 25 2.97 7.41 6.18
CA TYR A 25 3.07 8.73 5.58
C TYR A 25 1.77 9.14 4.88
N ASP A 26 1.27 8.29 3.99
CA ASP A 26 0.06 8.59 3.21
C ASP A 26 -1.16 8.80 4.13
N GLU A 27 -1.41 7.90 5.08
CA GLU A 27 -2.60 7.99 5.95
C GLU A 27 -2.49 9.09 7.01
N VAL A 28 -1.31 9.33 7.58
CA VAL A 28 -1.09 10.47 8.50
C VAL A 28 -1.31 11.80 7.76
N GLN A 29 -0.82 11.94 6.53
CA GLN A 29 -1.08 13.12 5.71
C GLN A 29 -2.59 13.31 5.49
N LEU A 30 -3.30 12.25 5.10
CA LEU A 30 -4.73 12.29 4.84
C LEU A 30 -5.53 12.69 6.08
N LEU A 31 -5.26 12.06 7.23
CA LEU A 31 -5.96 12.34 8.48
C LEU A 31 -5.66 13.75 9.00
N THR A 32 -4.44 14.25 8.80
CA THR A 32 -4.05 15.63 9.14
C THR A 32 -4.76 16.63 8.22
N ASP A 33 -4.87 16.34 6.92
CA ASP A 33 -5.60 17.17 5.95
C ASP A 33 -7.12 17.24 6.29
N LEU A 34 -7.67 16.19 6.92
CA LEU A 34 -9.02 16.18 7.46
C LEU A 34 -9.21 17.04 8.72
N GLY A 35 -8.14 17.58 9.28
CA GLY A 35 -8.16 18.46 10.45
C GLY A 35 -8.10 17.74 11.78
N HIS A 36 -7.64 16.49 11.80
CA HIS A 36 -7.38 15.77 13.05
C HIS A 36 -5.97 16.06 13.58
N ASP A 37 -5.81 15.98 14.90
CA ASP A 37 -4.49 16.04 15.56
C ASP A 37 -3.88 14.64 15.53
N VAL A 38 -3.00 14.38 14.56
CA VAL A 38 -2.43 13.04 14.35
C VAL A 38 -1.03 12.95 14.94
N PHE A 39 -0.85 12.02 15.85
CA PHE A 39 0.43 11.67 16.45
C PHE A 39 0.97 10.41 15.75
N SER A 40 2.16 10.53 15.19
CA SER A 40 2.84 9.47 14.44
C SER A 40 4.22 9.21 15.03
N ASN A 41 4.69 7.96 14.99
CA ASN A 41 6.05 7.63 15.38
C ASN A 41 7.10 8.10 14.36
N GLY A 42 6.66 8.56 13.18
CA GLY A 42 7.54 9.11 12.17
C GLY A 42 8.45 8.10 11.48
N ALA A 43 8.01 6.84 11.35
CA ALA A 43 8.77 5.79 10.67
C ALA A 43 9.23 6.17 9.26
N TYR A 44 8.51 7.08 8.61
CA TYR A 44 8.87 7.61 7.29
C TYR A 44 9.91 8.73 7.33
N ILE A 45 10.16 9.36 8.49
CA ILE A 45 11.20 10.39 8.64
C ILE A 45 12.55 9.74 8.87
N ASP A 46 12.59 8.77 9.78
CA ASP A 46 13.78 8.00 10.14
C ASP A 46 13.45 6.50 10.10
N PRO A 47 13.55 5.89 8.93
CA PRO A 47 13.16 4.49 8.74
C PRO A 47 14.22 3.53 9.30
N ARG A 48 14.55 3.65 10.58
CA ARG A 48 15.56 2.82 11.27
C ARG A 48 15.29 1.33 11.03
N GLY A 49 16.23 0.65 10.37
CA GLY A 49 16.12 -0.77 10.08
C GLY A 49 15.19 -1.15 8.92
N HIS A 50 14.46 -0.22 8.32
CA HIS A 50 13.66 -0.46 7.12
C HIS A 50 14.40 -0.04 5.86
N ILE A 51 14.27 -0.85 4.81
CA ILE A 51 14.85 -0.59 3.49
C ILE A 51 13.93 0.34 2.70
N THR A 52 13.54 1.48 3.29
CA THR A 52 12.72 2.49 2.62
C THR A 52 13.39 3.85 2.68
N LEU A 53 13.19 4.64 1.64
CA LEU A 53 13.73 6.00 1.62
C LEU A 53 12.87 6.93 2.46
N PRO A 54 13.49 7.88 3.18
CA PRO A 54 12.78 8.82 4.04
C PRO A 54 11.76 9.67 3.25
N ARG A 55 10.70 10.07 3.93
CA ARG A 55 9.77 11.11 3.51
C ARG A 55 9.92 12.34 4.41
N PRO A 56 9.57 13.53 3.94
CA PRO A 56 9.62 14.71 4.77
C PRO A 56 8.61 14.65 5.91
N PRO A 57 8.83 15.39 7.01
CA PRO A 57 7.82 15.60 8.03
C PRO A 57 6.52 16.17 7.42
N ILE A 58 5.38 15.72 7.92
CA ILE A 58 4.06 16.20 7.50
C ILE A 58 3.73 17.47 8.29
N SER A 59 3.38 18.55 7.58
CA SER A 59 2.95 19.78 8.21
C SER A 59 1.63 19.58 8.95
N GLY A 60 1.61 19.86 10.25
CA GLY A 60 0.44 19.68 11.12
C GLY A 60 0.37 18.33 11.83
N ALA A 61 1.14 17.34 11.44
CA ALA A 61 1.30 16.13 12.25
C ALA A 61 2.16 16.41 13.48
N ILE A 62 1.88 15.68 14.57
CA ILE A 62 2.55 15.85 15.85
C ILE A 62 3.44 14.63 16.10
N TYR A 63 4.68 14.91 16.50
CA TYR A 63 5.67 13.88 16.83
C TYR A 63 6.05 14.04 18.30
N HIS A 64 5.96 12.96 19.07
CA HIS A 64 6.36 12.96 20.46
C HIS A 64 7.80 12.48 20.60
N GLU A 65 8.66 13.20 21.36
CA GLU A 65 10.08 12.85 21.51
C GLU A 65 10.30 11.43 22.07
N ASP A 66 9.46 11.00 23.02
CA ASP A 66 9.52 9.65 23.57
C ASP A 66 9.05 8.59 22.58
N TYR A 67 8.18 8.98 21.66
CA TYR A 67 7.69 8.12 20.59
C TYR A 67 8.77 7.86 19.53
N ALA A 68 9.52 8.87 19.17
CA ALA A 68 10.66 8.74 18.26
C ALA A 68 11.79 7.85 18.81
N LYS A 69 11.84 7.65 20.13
CA LYS A 69 12.77 6.73 20.79
C LYS A 69 12.29 5.29 20.83
N LEU A 70 10.99 5.05 20.62
CA LEU A 70 10.47 3.70 20.46
C LEU A 70 10.97 3.19 19.10
N SER A 71 11.69 2.07 19.11
CA SER A 71 12.11 1.42 17.87
C SER A 71 10.88 1.08 17.05
N ILE A 72 10.94 1.28 15.75
CA ILE A 72 9.86 0.92 14.80
C ILE A 72 9.47 -0.56 14.92
N ASP A 73 10.44 -1.40 15.27
CA ASP A 73 10.25 -2.83 15.51
C ASP A 73 9.74 -3.16 16.91
N SER A 74 9.55 -2.14 17.75
CA SER A 74 9.18 -2.31 19.15
C SER A 74 7.86 -1.64 19.57
N PRO A 75 6.86 -1.47 18.69
CA PRO A 75 5.51 -1.16 19.16
C PRO A 75 4.87 -2.34 19.92
N LYS A 76 5.58 -3.48 19.99
CA LYS A 76 5.22 -4.67 20.78
C LYS A 76 5.30 -4.43 22.27
N THR A 77 6.03 -3.42 22.67
CA THR A 77 6.23 -3.15 24.08
C THR A 77 5.07 -2.34 24.64
N ASN A 78 4.95 -2.48 25.87
CA ASN A 78 4.10 -1.82 26.82
C ASN A 78 3.90 -0.31 26.54
N LEU A 79 2.79 0.06 25.92
CA LEU A 79 2.45 1.46 25.70
C LEU A 79 2.26 2.16 27.06
N PRO A 80 2.99 3.23 27.34
CA PRO A 80 2.80 4.00 28.57
C PRO A 80 1.51 4.83 28.51
N PRO A 81 0.93 5.22 29.66
CA PRO A 81 -0.30 6.01 29.72
C PRO A 81 -0.22 7.31 28.90
N GLU A 82 0.92 7.94 28.85
CA GLU A 82 1.18 9.18 28.10
C GLU A 82 0.96 9.04 26.59
N LEU A 83 1.08 7.81 26.09
CA LEU A 83 0.82 7.46 24.68
C LEU A 83 -0.58 6.86 24.46
N ILE A 84 -1.42 6.82 25.48
CA ILE A 84 -2.80 6.30 25.44
C ILE A 84 -3.80 7.39 25.81
N GLU A 85 -3.64 7.97 26.98
CA GLU A 85 -4.67 8.81 27.59
C GLU A 85 -5.03 10.07 26.81
N PRO A 86 -4.10 10.79 26.16
CA PRO A 86 -4.42 11.99 25.41
C PRO A 86 -5.24 11.77 24.16
N PHE A 87 -5.39 10.52 23.69
CA PHE A 87 -5.97 10.21 22.38
C PHE A 87 -7.42 9.76 22.47
N ASP A 88 -8.21 10.15 21.47
CA ASP A 88 -9.59 9.68 21.27
C ASP A 88 -9.60 8.33 20.53
N VAL A 89 -8.68 8.21 19.56
CA VAL A 89 -8.56 7.06 18.64
C VAL A 89 -7.13 6.55 18.61
N ILE A 90 -6.98 5.23 18.61
CA ILE A 90 -5.70 4.55 18.41
C ILE A 90 -5.81 3.68 17.16
N ILE A 91 -5.07 4.04 16.11
CA ILE A 91 -4.99 3.25 14.88
C ILE A 91 -3.71 2.41 14.91
N VAL A 92 -3.85 1.09 14.82
CA VAL A 92 -2.73 0.17 14.73
C VAL A 92 -2.74 -0.46 13.34
N MET A 93 -1.74 -0.09 12.53
CA MET A 93 -1.57 -0.67 11.21
C MET A 93 -0.73 -1.94 11.32
N HIS A 94 -1.27 -3.04 10.82
CA HIS A 94 -0.66 -4.36 10.71
C HIS A 94 -0.36 -5.04 12.05
N SER A 95 0.47 -4.53 12.88
CA SER A 95 1.06 -5.18 14.07
C SER A 95 0.03 -5.67 15.10
N PRO A 96 -0.54 -6.89 14.98
CA PRO A 96 -1.56 -7.39 15.91
C PRO A 96 -1.02 -7.51 17.35
N ASP A 97 0.27 -7.77 17.50
CA ASP A 97 0.91 -7.89 18.82
C ASP A 97 0.79 -6.61 19.65
N VAL A 98 0.79 -5.42 19.02
CA VAL A 98 0.57 -4.14 19.71
C VAL A 98 -0.81 -4.13 20.37
N ILE A 99 -1.82 -4.58 19.65
CA ILE A 99 -3.19 -4.65 20.17
C ILE A 99 -3.27 -5.69 21.29
N ILE A 100 -2.78 -6.89 21.03
CA ILE A 100 -2.86 -8.02 21.97
C ILE A 100 -2.19 -7.70 23.31
N GLN A 101 -0.96 -7.17 23.25
CA GLN A 101 -0.17 -6.90 24.46
C GLN A 101 -0.67 -5.70 25.26
N ASN A 102 -1.41 -4.79 24.63
CA ASN A 102 -1.88 -3.57 25.29
C ASN A 102 -3.40 -3.51 25.45
N TRP A 103 -4.14 -4.55 25.05
CA TRP A 103 -5.60 -4.49 24.95
C TRP A 103 -6.29 -3.96 26.21
N ASP A 104 -5.95 -4.50 27.37
CA ASP A 104 -6.54 -4.07 28.64
C ASP A 104 -6.33 -2.59 28.98
N LYS A 105 -5.27 -1.99 28.41
CA LYS A 105 -4.96 -0.58 28.59
C LYS A 105 -5.62 0.33 27.58
N ILE A 106 -5.90 -0.18 26.36
CA ILE A 106 -6.38 0.65 25.25
C ILE A 106 -7.85 0.43 24.93
N LYS A 107 -8.48 -0.67 25.38
CA LYS A 107 -9.86 -1.03 25.03
C LYS A 107 -10.95 -0.04 25.46
N HIS A 108 -10.61 0.89 26.34
CA HIS A 108 -11.51 2.00 26.72
C HIS A 108 -11.49 3.15 25.70
N LYS A 109 -10.61 3.11 24.70
CA LYS A 109 -10.53 4.05 23.57
C LYS A 109 -11.17 3.43 22.32
N THR A 110 -11.38 4.22 21.28
CA THR A 110 -11.68 3.67 19.95
C THR A 110 -10.39 3.11 19.36
N VAL A 111 -10.27 1.78 19.33
CA VAL A 111 -9.11 1.09 18.76
C VAL A 111 -9.44 0.54 17.40
N ILE A 112 -8.63 0.86 16.41
CA ILE A 112 -8.81 0.47 15.01
C ILE A 112 -7.61 -0.38 14.57
N TRP A 113 -7.87 -1.60 14.11
CA TRP A 113 -6.89 -2.38 13.38
C TRP A 113 -7.01 -2.08 11.88
N ARG A 114 -5.93 -1.55 11.31
CA ARG A 114 -5.82 -1.20 9.88
C ARG A 114 -5.01 -2.28 9.16
N THR A 115 -5.64 -3.04 8.27
CA THR A 115 -4.97 -4.13 7.54
C THR A 115 -4.14 -3.62 6.35
N ILE A 116 -3.09 -4.35 5.97
CA ILE A 116 -2.17 -4.00 4.88
C ILE A 116 -1.81 -5.18 3.95
N GLY A 117 -2.60 -6.25 3.96
CA GLY A 117 -2.38 -7.40 3.08
C GLY A 117 -1.48 -8.50 3.62
N GLN A 118 -1.19 -8.47 4.90
CA GLN A 118 -0.48 -9.54 5.59
C GLN A 118 -1.37 -10.25 6.61
N SER A 119 -2.67 -10.06 6.49
CA SER A 119 -3.65 -10.79 7.28
C SER A 119 -3.61 -12.27 6.90
N THR A 120 -3.54 -13.12 7.90
CA THR A 120 -3.58 -14.57 7.75
C THR A 120 -4.60 -15.15 8.72
N ASN A 121 -4.97 -16.40 8.53
CA ASN A 121 -5.90 -17.07 9.44
C ASN A 121 -5.42 -17.03 10.90
N GLY A 122 -4.12 -17.11 11.14
CA GLY A 122 -3.54 -17.03 12.48
C GLY A 122 -3.67 -15.63 13.09
N VAL A 123 -3.45 -14.57 12.30
CA VAL A 123 -3.63 -13.18 12.73
C VAL A 123 -5.09 -12.90 13.07
N GLU A 124 -6.00 -13.29 12.20
CA GLU A 124 -7.45 -13.17 12.44
C GLU A 124 -7.87 -13.85 13.75
N ALA A 125 -7.48 -15.11 13.93
CA ALA A 125 -7.80 -15.86 15.15
C ALA A 125 -7.24 -15.20 16.42
N SER A 126 -6.04 -14.60 16.34
CA SER A 126 -5.41 -13.94 17.49
C SER A 126 -6.14 -12.66 17.93
N LEU A 127 -6.81 -11.97 17.01
CA LEU A 127 -7.54 -10.72 17.27
C LEU A 127 -9.05 -10.94 17.54
N GLU A 128 -9.56 -12.15 17.35
CA GLU A 128 -10.98 -12.45 17.56
C GLU A 128 -11.49 -12.09 18.99
N PRO A 129 -10.75 -12.36 20.09
CA PRO A 129 -11.19 -11.93 21.42
C PRO A 129 -11.38 -10.42 21.52
N MET A 130 -10.43 -9.63 20.99
CA MET A 130 -10.48 -8.17 21.01
C MET A 130 -11.62 -7.65 20.13
N ARG A 131 -11.89 -8.32 19.00
CA ARG A 131 -13.03 -8.01 18.13
C ARG A 131 -14.35 -8.11 18.87
N LYS A 132 -14.53 -9.16 19.68
CA LYS A 132 -15.72 -9.36 20.54
C LYS A 132 -15.85 -8.29 21.62
N GLU A 133 -14.74 -7.69 22.05
CA GLU A 133 -14.71 -6.60 23.04
C GLU A 133 -14.76 -5.20 22.43
N GLY A 134 -14.90 -5.06 21.08
CA GLY A 134 -15.10 -3.78 20.44
C GLY A 134 -13.98 -3.26 19.57
N LEU A 135 -12.94 -4.05 19.28
CA LEU A 135 -11.93 -3.70 18.29
C LEU A 135 -12.59 -3.41 16.95
N LYS A 136 -12.33 -2.23 16.39
CA LYS A 136 -12.76 -1.85 15.04
C LYS A 136 -11.76 -2.34 14.00
N ILE A 137 -12.25 -2.69 12.82
CA ILE A 137 -11.40 -3.22 11.74
C ILE A 137 -11.68 -2.47 10.44
N ILE A 138 -10.63 -1.88 9.87
CA ILE A 138 -10.66 -1.30 8.52
C ILE A 138 -9.83 -2.19 7.60
N ARG A 139 -10.50 -2.75 6.60
CA ARG A 139 -9.87 -3.56 5.53
C ARG A 139 -9.45 -2.69 4.36
N TYR A 140 -8.35 -3.07 3.70
CA TYR A 140 -7.90 -2.38 2.49
C TYR A 140 -8.39 -3.05 1.20
N SER A 141 -8.77 -4.33 1.25
CA SER A 141 -9.25 -5.11 0.11
C SER A 141 -10.41 -6.03 0.49
N PRO A 142 -11.43 -6.20 -0.37
CA PRO A 142 -12.51 -7.16 -0.15
C PRO A 142 -12.02 -8.62 -0.17
N LYS A 143 -10.84 -8.89 -0.73
CA LYS A 143 -10.26 -10.25 -0.77
C LYS A 143 -9.93 -10.79 0.62
N GLU A 144 -9.74 -9.92 1.61
CA GLU A 144 -9.52 -10.35 2.99
C GLU A 144 -10.71 -11.12 3.59
N ARG A 145 -11.91 -10.97 3.00
CA ARG A 145 -13.11 -11.73 3.38
C ARG A 145 -13.00 -13.23 3.08
N ASN A 146 -12.05 -13.62 2.23
CA ASN A 146 -11.78 -15.01 1.87
C ASN A 146 -10.91 -15.78 2.88
N LEU A 147 -10.40 -15.10 3.92
CA LEU A 147 -9.72 -15.76 5.02
C LEU A 147 -10.67 -16.65 5.79
N SER A 148 -10.28 -17.90 6.09
CA SER A 148 -11.15 -18.87 6.77
C SER A 148 -11.52 -18.45 8.20
N ASN A 149 -10.66 -17.70 8.86
CA ASN A 149 -10.91 -17.13 10.19
C ASN A 149 -11.25 -15.63 10.14
N TYR A 150 -11.90 -15.17 9.08
CA TYR A 150 -12.27 -13.77 8.94
C TYR A 150 -13.16 -13.28 10.07
N ILE A 151 -12.72 -12.25 10.79
CA ILE A 151 -13.42 -11.70 11.97
C ILE A 151 -14.26 -10.44 11.67
N GLY A 152 -14.55 -10.20 10.40
CA GLY A 152 -15.39 -9.07 9.98
C GLY A 152 -14.62 -7.80 9.67
N GLU A 153 -15.38 -6.74 9.43
CA GLU A 153 -14.91 -5.38 9.18
C GLU A 153 -15.96 -4.36 9.62
N ASP A 154 -15.53 -3.17 9.99
CA ASP A 154 -16.39 -2.00 10.19
C ASP A 154 -16.39 -1.11 8.96
N ALA A 155 -15.30 -1.11 8.20
CA ALA A 155 -15.19 -0.41 6.92
C ALA A 155 -14.22 -1.09 5.97
N LEU A 156 -14.46 -0.89 4.66
CA LEU A 156 -13.52 -1.16 3.59
C LEU A 156 -13.02 0.17 3.05
N ILE A 157 -11.79 0.55 3.39
CA ILE A 157 -11.15 1.78 2.95
C ILE A 157 -9.83 1.41 2.28
N ARG A 158 -9.72 1.65 0.97
CA ARG A 158 -8.50 1.37 0.22
C ARG A 158 -7.39 2.34 0.60
N PHE A 159 -6.15 2.00 0.27
CA PHE A 159 -5.07 2.98 0.30
C PHE A 159 -5.26 3.98 -0.83
N TYR A 160 -4.87 5.23 -0.59
CA TYR A 160 -4.96 6.26 -1.61
C TYR A 160 -3.59 6.62 -2.19
N LYS A 161 -3.61 7.20 -3.38
CA LYS A 161 -2.50 7.97 -3.92
C LYS A 161 -3.04 9.30 -4.44
N ASP A 162 -2.22 10.33 -4.25
CA ASP A 162 -2.54 11.67 -4.75
C ASP A 162 -2.44 11.68 -6.29
N GLU A 163 -3.56 11.90 -6.94
CA GLU A 163 -3.67 11.90 -8.41
C GLU A 163 -2.84 13.02 -9.07
N ASP A 164 -2.53 14.09 -8.35
CA ASP A 164 -1.70 15.18 -8.88
C ASP A 164 -0.20 14.82 -8.79
N ALA A 165 0.20 14.11 -7.73
CA ALA A 165 1.57 13.64 -7.59
C ALA A 165 1.94 12.53 -8.59
N TYR A 166 0.99 11.66 -8.92
CA TYR A 166 1.16 10.56 -9.87
C TYR A 166 0.47 10.89 -11.19
N SER A 167 1.12 11.71 -12.03
CA SER A 167 0.56 12.15 -13.29
C SER A 167 1.65 12.38 -14.36
N GLY A 168 1.23 12.59 -15.61
CA GLY A 168 2.15 12.99 -16.67
C GLY A 168 2.90 11.82 -17.31
N TRP A 169 2.31 10.64 -17.43
CA TRP A 169 2.91 9.52 -18.14
C TRP A 169 3.19 9.88 -19.61
N VAL A 170 4.41 9.60 -20.07
CA VAL A 170 4.91 9.86 -21.42
C VAL A 170 5.16 8.56 -22.19
N GLY A 171 5.63 7.53 -21.51
CA GLY A 171 5.87 6.21 -22.08
C GLY A 171 6.95 6.16 -23.14
N SER A 172 7.97 7.01 -23.05
CA SER A 172 9.09 7.06 -24.00
C SER A 172 10.20 6.01 -23.74
N GLY A 173 10.18 5.41 -22.56
CA GLY A 173 11.17 4.43 -22.12
C GLY A 173 10.79 2.99 -22.42
N GLY A 174 11.43 2.06 -21.69
CA GLY A 174 11.27 0.61 -21.83
C GLY A 174 10.43 -0.04 -20.74
N VAL A 175 10.84 -1.24 -20.39
CA VAL A 175 10.18 -2.11 -19.40
C VAL A 175 10.78 -1.89 -18.02
N VAL A 176 9.93 -1.80 -17.01
CA VAL A 176 10.34 -1.63 -15.61
C VAL A 176 9.59 -2.55 -14.66
N THR A 177 10.14 -2.72 -13.48
CA THR A 177 9.45 -3.26 -12.29
C THR A 177 9.87 -2.45 -11.08
N PHE A 178 8.94 -2.23 -10.15
CA PHE A 178 9.21 -1.62 -8.85
C PHE A 178 8.96 -2.66 -7.76
N ALA A 179 10.03 -3.19 -7.20
CA ALA A 179 9.98 -4.22 -6.18
C ALA A 179 11.15 -4.08 -5.20
N GLN A 180 10.89 -4.32 -3.93
CA GLN A 180 11.91 -4.41 -2.90
C GLN A 180 12.39 -5.86 -2.79
N SER A 181 13.71 -6.08 -2.75
CA SER A 181 14.34 -7.40 -2.52
C SER A 181 13.67 -8.53 -3.32
N LEU A 182 13.56 -8.33 -4.64
CA LEU A 182 12.81 -9.22 -5.53
C LEU A 182 13.31 -10.67 -5.45
N LYS A 183 14.64 -10.87 -5.46
CA LYS A 183 15.25 -12.20 -5.35
C LYS A 183 15.16 -12.77 -3.93
N GLY A 184 15.31 -11.93 -2.90
CA GLY A 184 15.18 -12.34 -1.50
C GLY A 184 13.76 -12.79 -1.14
N ARG A 185 12.74 -12.24 -1.81
CA ARG A 185 11.34 -12.61 -1.68
C ARG A 185 10.82 -13.45 -2.86
N ARG A 186 11.70 -14.24 -3.43
CA ARG A 186 11.58 -14.96 -4.68
C ARG A 186 10.18 -15.53 -4.95
N THR A 187 9.71 -16.41 -4.08
CA THR A 187 8.42 -17.08 -4.24
C THR A 187 7.24 -16.13 -4.11
N HIS A 188 7.31 -15.18 -3.15
CA HIS A 188 6.23 -14.23 -2.90
C HIS A 188 6.09 -13.16 -3.99
N CYS A 189 7.12 -12.90 -4.78
CA CYS A 189 7.16 -11.84 -5.79
C CYS A 189 7.26 -12.35 -7.23
N HIS A 190 7.11 -13.66 -7.45
CA HIS A 190 7.20 -14.29 -8.79
C HIS A 190 8.49 -13.90 -9.53
N TYR A 191 9.59 -14.05 -8.82
CA TYR A 191 10.92 -13.67 -9.30
C TYR A 191 11.25 -14.21 -10.69
N GLU A 192 10.99 -15.50 -10.92
CA GLU A 192 11.33 -16.19 -12.18
C GLU A 192 10.56 -15.60 -13.37
N GLU A 193 9.26 -15.43 -13.22
CA GLU A 193 8.39 -14.89 -14.26
C GLU A 193 8.76 -13.44 -14.58
N VAL A 194 8.91 -12.63 -13.54
CA VAL A 194 9.23 -11.20 -13.67
C VAL A 194 10.60 -11.02 -14.32
N THR A 195 11.63 -11.70 -13.82
CA THR A 195 13.00 -11.52 -14.34
C THR A 195 13.17 -12.03 -15.76
N ARG A 196 12.47 -13.10 -16.17
CA ARG A 196 12.49 -13.56 -17.56
C ARG A 196 12.00 -12.48 -18.53
N VAL A 197 10.91 -11.77 -18.16
CA VAL A 197 10.37 -10.68 -18.99
C VAL A 197 11.31 -9.49 -18.98
N ILE A 198 11.77 -9.06 -17.81
CA ILE A 198 12.68 -7.92 -17.67
C ILE A 198 13.97 -8.16 -18.46
N THR A 199 14.57 -9.36 -18.37
CA THR A 199 15.78 -9.73 -19.13
C THR A 199 15.55 -9.67 -20.64
N LYS A 200 14.44 -10.25 -21.14
CA LYS A 200 14.15 -10.29 -22.58
C LYS A 200 14.10 -8.90 -23.21
N TYR A 201 13.60 -7.90 -22.48
CA TYR A 201 13.42 -6.55 -23.01
C TYR A 201 14.42 -5.53 -22.46
N ASN A 202 15.55 -5.99 -21.89
CA ASN A 202 16.57 -5.13 -21.26
C ASN A 202 15.97 -4.12 -20.28
N GLY A 203 14.97 -4.55 -19.51
CA GLY A 203 14.31 -3.73 -18.52
C GLY A 203 15.08 -3.65 -17.21
N LEU A 204 14.57 -2.86 -16.27
CA LEU A 204 15.20 -2.63 -14.97
C LEU A 204 14.22 -2.85 -13.80
N VAL A 205 14.79 -3.35 -12.70
CA VAL A 205 14.12 -3.49 -11.41
C VAL A 205 14.57 -2.36 -10.49
N TYR A 206 13.65 -1.49 -10.10
CA TYR A 206 13.91 -0.40 -9.16
C TYR A 206 13.41 -0.76 -7.77
N GLY A 207 14.19 -0.44 -6.76
CA GLY A 207 13.84 -0.61 -5.36
C GLY A 207 15.00 -1.13 -4.53
N PRO A 208 14.94 -0.94 -3.21
CA PRO A 208 16.01 -1.36 -2.30
C PRO A 208 16.15 -2.88 -2.20
N GLY A 209 17.36 -3.36 -1.86
CA GLY A 209 17.64 -4.77 -1.65
C GLY A 209 17.70 -5.63 -2.93
N ASN A 210 18.01 -5.02 -4.08
CA ASN A 210 18.12 -5.69 -5.38
C ASN A 210 19.56 -5.74 -5.91
N ASP A 211 20.57 -5.51 -5.08
CA ASP A 211 21.98 -5.47 -5.48
C ASP A 211 22.49 -6.79 -6.07
N ASP A 212 21.81 -7.89 -5.76
CA ASP A 212 22.11 -9.23 -6.24
C ASP A 212 21.47 -9.57 -7.60
N LEU A 213 20.80 -8.60 -8.25
CA LEU A 213 20.20 -8.76 -9.58
C LEU A 213 21.17 -8.45 -10.74
N GLY A 214 22.38 -7.98 -10.46
CA GLY A 214 23.38 -7.67 -11.49
C GLY A 214 22.88 -6.59 -12.46
N GLU A 215 22.92 -6.86 -13.76
CA GLU A 215 22.53 -5.91 -14.83
C GLU A 215 21.05 -5.51 -14.79
N LEU A 216 20.20 -6.29 -14.14
CA LEU A 216 18.77 -5.96 -13.98
C LEU A 216 18.52 -4.93 -12.88
N ASN A 217 19.52 -4.64 -12.02
CA ASN A 217 19.35 -3.71 -10.91
C ASN A 217 19.35 -2.27 -11.40
N GLY A 218 18.17 -1.62 -11.33
CA GLY A 218 18.00 -0.19 -11.58
C GLY A 218 18.38 0.70 -10.40
N GLY A 219 18.63 0.10 -9.25
CA GLY A 219 19.03 0.75 -8.01
C GLY A 219 17.89 1.15 -7.09
N SER A 220 18.28 1.52 -5.88
CA SER A 220 17.41 2.16 -4.90
C SER A 220 17.35 3.66 -5.23
N ILE A 221 16.19 4.14 -5.66
CA ILE A 221 16.01 5.50 -6.18
C ILE A 221 15.11 6.33 -5.27
N SER A 222 15.32 7.65 -5.26
CA SER A 222 14.50 8.58 -4.49
C SER A 222 13.03 8.56 -4.94
N TYR A 223 12.14 9.09 -4.12
CA TYR A 223 10.72 9.22 -4.48
C TYR A 223 10.51 10.02 -5.78
N SER A 224 11.19 11.15 -5.93
CA SER A 224 11.11 11.95 -7.15
C SER A 224 11.63 11.20 -8.38
N SER A 225 12.72 10.44 -8.23
CA SER A 225 13.25 9.60 -9.29
C SER A 225 12.31 8.45 -9.64
N GLN A 226 11.61 7.87 -8.66
CA GLN A 226 10.59 6.84 -8.91
C GLN A 226 9.44 7.41 -9.74
N ILE A 227 8.93 8.59 -9.40
CA ILE A 227 7.90 9.29 -10.18
C ILE A 227 8.38 9.48 -11.62
N GLN A 228 9.60 10.00 -11.80
CA GLN A 228 10.16 10.21 -13.14
C GLN A 228 10.29 8.88 -13.92
N LYS A 229 10.78 7.82 -13.28
CA LYS A 229 10.89 6.50 -13.94
C LYS A 229 9.53 5.91 -14.32
N MET A 230 8.50 6.13 -13.50
CA MET A 230 7.12 5.75 -13.85
C MET A 230 6.56 6.57 -15.02
N GLN A 231 6.85 7.87 -15.08
CA GLN A 231 6.45 8.73 -16.21
C GLN A 231 7.11 8.29 -17.53
N GLU A 232 8.39 7.97 -17.49
CA GLU A 232 9.17 7.60 -18.68
C GLU A 232 8.87 6.17 -19.16
N ALA A 233 8.66 5.21 -18.25
CA ALA A 233 8.50 3.82 -18.60
C ALA A 233 7.31 3.57 -19.55
N ARG A 234 7.50 2.65 -20.52
CA ARG A 234 6.45 2.23 -21.44
C ARG A 234 5.47 1.27 -20.79
N VAL A 235 5.98 0.32 -20.01
CA VAL A 235 5.20 -0.74 -19.37
C VAL A 235 5.86 -1.23 -18.09
N MET A 236 5.06 -1.52 -17.08
CA MET A 236 5.49 -2.16 -15.84
C MET A 236 5.12 -3.64 -15.85
N ILE A 237 6.07 -4.49 -15.50
CA ILE A 237 5.81 -5.91 -15.22
C ILE A 237 5.50 -6.05 -13.74
N TYR A 238 4.38 -6.68 -13.43
CA TYR A 238 3.88 -6.77 -12.06
C TYR A 238 3.70 -8.24 -11.63
N GLY A 239 4.50 -8.66 -10.65
CA GLY A 239 4.44 -9.99 -10.03
C GLY A 239 3.68 -10.03 -8.70
N GLY A 240 3.25 -8.88 -8.18
CA GLY A 240 2.61 -8.81 -6.86
C GLY A 240 3.57 -9.05 -5.70
N THR A 241 3.00 -9.26 -4.53
CA THR A 241 3.68 -9.73 -3.31
C THR A 241 2.69 -10.52 -2.48
N ALA A 242 2.72 -11.85 -2.59
CA ALA A 242 1.80 -12.71 -1.84
C ALA A 242 2.05 -12.60 -0.31
N PRO A 243 1.01 -12.55 0.55
CA PRO A 243 -0.41 -12.67 0.26
C PRO A 243 -1.14 -11.32 0.11
N ALA A 244 -0.46 -10.25 -0.29
CA ALA A 244 -1.12 -8.97 -0.49
C ALA A 244 -2.03 -8.98 -1.73
N SER A 245 -3.23 -8.44 -1.62
CA SER A 245 -4.21 -8.35 -2.71
C SER A 245 -3.69 -7.49 -3.87
N TYR A 246 -2.96 -6.45 -3.55
CA TYR A 246 -2.16 -5.59 -4.43
C TYR A 246 -1.13 -4.82 -3.59
N THR A 247 -0.15 -4.22 -4.24
CA THR A 247 0.92 -3.46 -3.58
C THR A 247 0.81 -1.96 -3.87
N LEU A 248 1.58 -1.14 -3.15
CA LEU A 248 1.63 0.30 -3.43
C LEU A 248 2.12 0.61 -4.85
N SER A 249 3.13 -0.11 -5.34
CA SER A 249 3.64 0.10 -6.70
C SER A 249 2.59 -0.16 -7.78
N PHE A 250 1.64 -1.08 -7.54
CA PHE A 250 0.49 -1.30 -8.42
C PHE A 250 -0.42 -0.07 -8.47
N ILE A 251 -0.82 0.46 -7.31
CA ILE A 251 -1.67 1.66 -7.24
C ILE A 251 -0.96 2.87 -7.86
N GLU A 252 0.32 3.03 -7.58
CA GLU A 252 1.16 4.12 -8.08
C GLU A 252 1.26 4.07 -9.61
N ALA A 253 1.50 2.90 -10.19
CA ALA A 253 1.54 2.72 -11.64
C ALA A 253 0.18 2.97 -12.29
N LEU A 254 -0.91 2.45 -11.72
CA LEU A 254 -2.27 2.74 -12.21
C LEU A 254 -2.56 4.25 -12.18
N MET A 255 -2.23 4.92 -11.06
CA MET A 255 -2.48 6.35 -10.88
C MET A 255 -1.64 7.19 -11.85
N MET A 256 -0.38 6.81 -12.09
CA MET A 256 0.47 7.41 -13.11
C MET A 256 -0.08 7.24 -14.52
N GLY A 257 -0.88 6.20 -14.76
CA GLY A 257 -1.27 5.74 -16.09
C GLY A 257 -0.16 4.94 -16.78
N LEU A 258 0.78 4.39 -16.01
CA LEU A 258 1.81 3.48 -16.53
C LEU A 258 1.17 2.12 -16.83
N PRO A 259 1.11 1.66 -18.11
CA PRO A 259 0.53 0.39 -18.46
C PRO A 259 1.16 -0.78 -17.69
N ILE A 260 0.33 -1.69 -17.19
CA ILE A 260 0.75 -2.82 -16.36
C ILE A 260 0.48 -4.13 -17.10
N VAL A 261 1.49 -4.98 -17.21
CA VAL A 261 1.36 -6.39 -17.55
C VAL A 261 1.54 -7.18 -16.25
N ALA A 262 0.46 -7.78 -15.77
CA ALA A 262 0.41 -8.46 -14.47
C ALA A 262 0.32 -9.98 -14.63
N ILE A 263 0.81 -10.71 -13.64
CA ILE A 263 0.46 -12.13 -13.48
C ILE A 263 -1.03 -12.26 -13.14
N SER A 264 -1.62 -13.40 -13.50
CA SER A 264 -2.99 -13.74 -13.11
C SER A 264 -3.05 -14.29 -11.68
N LYS A 265 -4.27 -14.42 -11.16
CA LYS A 265 -4.53 -15.09 -9.88
C LYS A 265 -4.06 -16.56 -9.89
N GLU A 266 -4.11 -17.24 -11.05
CA GLU A 266 -3.67 -18.62 -11.17
C GLU A 266 -2.18 -18.79 -10.85
N LEU A 267 -1.35 -17.80 -11.23
CA LEU A 267 0.05 -17.75 -10.82
C LEU A 267 0.21 -17.24 -9.38
N ALA A 268 -0.55 -16.21 -9.01
CA ALA A 268 -0.42 -15.56 -7.70
C ALA A 268 -0.77 -16.51 -6.53
N HIS A 269 -1.72 -17.43 -6.71
CA HIS A 269 -2.22 -18.31 -5.65
C HIS A 269 -1.41 -19.60 -5.44
N ILE A 270 -0.28 -19.78 -6.12
CA ILE A 270 0.55 -20.99 -5.97
C ILE A 270 1.02 -21.22 -4.52
N ILE A 271 1.21 -20.14 -3.74
CA ILE A 271 1.80 -20.21 -2.39
C ILE A 271 0.73 -20.31 -1.30
N TYR A 272 -0.45 -19.76 -1.52
CA TYR A 272 -1.52 -19.67 -0.52
C TYR A 272 -2.81 -20.29 -1.06
N ASP A 273 -3.54 -20.97 -0.19
CA ASP A 273 -4.75 -21.73 -0.51
C ASP A 273 -6.05 -20.89 -0.44
N PHE A 274 -5.94 -19.58 -0.33
CA PHE A 274 -7.10 -18.67 -0.35
C PHE A 274 -6.97 -17.61 -1.43
N ASP A 275 -8.10 -17.15 -1.96
CA ASP A 275 -8.17 -16.11 -2.99
C ASP A 275 -7.88 -14.73 -2.38
N PHE A 276 -6.62 -14.31 -2.41
CA PHE A 276 -6.17 -13.00 -1.91
C PHE A 276 -5.94 -11.97 -3.02
N TYR A 277 -5.70 -12.39 -4.25
CA TYR A 277 -5.20 -11.54 -5.33
C TYR A 277 -6.35 -10.81 -6.05
N GLU A 278 -6.37 -9.49 -5.96
CA GLU A 278 -7.46 -8.65 -6.50
C GLU A 278 -7.11 -8.01 -7.86
N VAL A 279 -5.85 -8.09 -8.29
CA VAL A 279 -5.36 -7.41 -9.50
C VAL A 279 -6.11 -7.84 -10.75
N ASP A 280 -6.46 -9.13 -10.87
CA ASP A 280 -7.26 -9.66 -11.98
C ASP A 280 -8.60 -8.93 -12.11
N GLU A 281 -9.31 -8.79 -10.99
CA GLU A 281 -10.63 -8.16 -10.95
C GLU A 281 -10.55 -6.66 -11.21
N ILE A 282 -9.49 -6.02 -10.73
CA ILE A 282 -9.26 -4.59 -10.97
C ILE A 282 -8.96 -4.35 -12.45
N LEU A 283 -8.02 -5.10 -13.03
CA LEU A 283 -7.63 -4.92 -14.42
C LEU A 283 -8.70 -5.40 -15.42
N ALA A 284 -9.52 -6.38 -15.06
CA ALA A 284 -10.62 -6.86 -15.90
C ALA A 284 -11.63 -5.76 -16.24
N GLN A 285 -11.83 -4.78 -15.36
CA GLN A 285 -12.75 -3.64 -15.57
C GLN A 285 -12.37 -2.77 -16.78
N ILE A 286 -11.11 -2.82 -17.20
CA ILE A 286 -10.60 -2.01 -18.31
C ILE A 286 -10.04 -2.85 -19.47
N GLY A 287 -10.26 -4.17 -19.45
CA GLY A 287 -9.65 -5.08 -20.41
C GLY A 287 -8.13 -5.18 -20.25
N GLY A 288 -7.65 -5.15 -19.00
CA GLY A 288 -6.24 -5.10 -18.67
C GLY A 288 -5.46 -6.36 -19.02
N LEU A 289 -4.13 -6.23 -18.90
CA LEU A 289 -3.18 -7.23 -19.40
C LEU A 289 -2.77 -8.19 -18.27
N VAL A 290 -3.63 -9.16 -17.99
CA VAL A 290 -3.39 -10.23 -17.01
C VAL A 290 -2.93 -11.49 -17.71
N CYS A 291 -1.93 -12.20 -17.19
CA CYS A 291 -1.22 -13.28 -17.86
C CYS A 291 -1.12 -14.54 -16.98
N ASP A 292 -1.50 -15.69 -17.54
CA ASP A 292 -1.44 -16.99 -16.88
C ASP A 292 -0.08 -17.68 -17.00
N ASN A 293 0.80 -17.14 -17.83
CA ASN A 293 2.13 -17.67 -18.06
C ASN A 293 3.05 -16.61 -18.67
N VAL A 294 4.35 -16.92 -18.70
CA VAL A 294 5.39 -16.01 -19.20
C VAL A 294 5.27 -15.72 -20.69
N ASP A 295 4.78 -16.64 -21.50
CA ASP A 295 4.62 -16.43 -22.96
C ASP A 295 3.52 -15.38 -23.22
N GLN A 296 2.44 -15.39 -22.46
CA GLN A 296 1.44 -14.33 -22.49
C GLN A 296 2.01 -13.00 -22.02
N MET A 297 2.87 -13.01 -20.99
CA MET A 297 3.55 -11.79 -20.53
C MET A 297 4.45 -11.22 -21.62
N PHE A 298 5.22 -12.06 -22.34
CA PHE A 298 6.01 -11.63 -23.48
C PHE A 298 5.13 -10.97 -24.55
N HIS A 299 4.10 -11.67 -25.00
CA HIS A 299 3.21 -11.15 -26.05
C HIS A 299 2.58 -9.80 -25.67
N LYS A 300 2.02 -9.70 -24.47
CA LYS A 300 1.37 -8.45 -24.01
C LYS A 300 2.38 -7.31 -23.79
N THR A 301 3.59 -7.63 -23.35
CA THR A 301 4.67 -6.64 -23.26
C THR A 301 5.06 -6.13 -24.64
N GLU A 302 5.19 -7.01 -25.64
CA GLU A 302 5.46 -6.62 -27.04
C GLU A 302 4.39 -5.72 -27.62
N MET A 303 3.11 -5.99 -27.34
CA MET A 303 2.02 -5.11 -27.75
C MET A 303 2.20 -3.70 -27.20
N MET A 304 2.55 -3.56 -25.90
CA MET A 304 2.80 -2.25 -25.28
C MET A 304 4.01 -1.53 -25.88
N LEU A 305 5.08 -2.27 -26.17
CA LEU A 305 6.29 -1.68 -26.73
C LEU A 305 6.13 -1.21 -28.18
N ASN A 306 5.41 -1.99 -28.99
CA ASN A 306 5.30 -1.78 -30.43
C ASN A 306 4.14 -0.88 -30.84
N ASP A 307 3.09 -0.76 -30.02
CA ASP A 307 1.90 0.05 -30.30
C ASP A 307 1.71 1.14 -29.25
N ILE A 308 2.20 2.35 -29.59
CA ILE A 308 2.10 3.50 -28.69
C ILE A 308 0.65 3.96 -28.50
N ASP A 309 -0.19 3.80 -29.50
CA ASP A 309 -1.58 4.28 -29.40
C ASP A 309 -2.40 3.35 -28.52
N PHE A 310 -2.15 2.04 -28.59
CA PHE A 310 -2.70 1.08 -27.66
C PHE A 310 -2.18 1.34 -26.21
N ALA A 311 -0.90 1.61 -26.04
CA ALA A 311 -0.33 1.96 -24.73
C ALA A 311 -0.97 3.23 -24.14
N LYS A 312 -1.21 4.28 -24.96
CA LYS A 312 -1.93 5.51 -24.54
C LYS A 312 -3.38 5.23 -24.14
N GLU A 313 -4.06 4.37 -24.88
CA GLU A 313 -5.43 3.96 -24.54
C GLU A 313 -5.48 3.27 -23.18
N MET A 314 -4.59 2.30 -22.96
CA MET A 314 -4.47 1.60 -21.67
C MET A 314 -4.11 2.56 -20.54
N SER A 315 -3.16 3.47 -20.77
CA SER A 315 -2.79 4.52 -19.81
C SER A 315 -3.99 5.33 -19.32
N LYS A 316 -4.83 5.80 -20.25
CA LYS A 316 -6.04 6.56 -19.90
C LYS A 316 -7.03 5.74 -19.09
N LYS A 317 -7.30 4.50 -19.51
CA LYS A 317 -8.24 3.59 -18.82
C LYS A 317 -7.76 3.27 -17.40
N GLN A 318 -6.47 2.93 -17.25
CA GLN A 318 -5.88 2.62 -15.96
C GLN A 318 -5.93 3.81 -15.00
N ARG A 319 -5.55 4.99 -15.47
CA ARG A 319 -5.59 6.21 -14.66
C ARG A 319 -7.01 6.57 -14.21
N ALA A 320 -7.99 6.48 -15.11
CA ALA A 320 -9.39 6.75 -14.78
C ALA A 320 -9.89 5.79 -13.68
N LEU A 321 -9.61 4.50 -13.83
CA LEU A 321 -9.94 3.50 -12.83
C LEU A 321 -9.22 3.75 -11.48
N ALA A 322 -7.94 4.13 -11.53
CA ALA A 322 -7.17 4.45 -10.33
C ALA A 322 -7.76 5.62 -9.55
N ILE A 323 -8.13 6.70 -10.22
CA ILE A 323 -8.77 7.87 -9.60
C ILE A 323 -10.11 7.47 -8.96
N GLU A 324 -10.90 6.65 -9.67
CA GLU A 324 -12.17 6.15 -9.13
C GLU A 324 -11.99 5.26 -7.90
N MET A 325 -10.98 4.37 -7.87
CA MET A 325 -10.81 3.40 -6.79
C MET A 325 -9.95 3.90 -5.64
N PHE A 326 -8.89 4.64 -5.93
CA PHE A 326 -7.80 4.99 -5.00
C PHE A 326 -7.55 6.50 -4.90
N GLY A 327 -8.34 7.33 -5.59
CA GLY A 327 -8.18 8.78 -5.58
C GLY A 327 -8.45 9.40 -4.21
N LYS A 328 -7.68 10.43 -3.89
CA LYS A 328 -7.67 11.10 -2.57
C LYS A 328 -9.08 11.50 -2.13
N LYS A 329 -9.86 12.11 -3.00
CA LYS A 329 -11.21 12.61 -2.69
C LYS A 329 -12.16 11.50 -2.21
N LYS A 330 -12.13 10.33 -2.83
CA LYS A 330 -12.98 9.20 -2.44
C LYS A 330 -12.58 8.64 -1.09
N ILE A 331 -11.28 8.43 -0.90
CA ILE A 331 -10.76 7.81 0.32
C ILE A 331 -10.92 8.75 1.53
N ILE A 332 -10.70 10.06 1.34
CA ILE A 332 -11.01 11.07 2.36
C ILE A 332 -12.46 10.94 2.83
N LYS A 333 -13.41 10.91 1.89
CA LYS A 333 -14.84 10.79 2.24
C LYS A 333 -15.15 9.52 3.04
N GLN A 334 -14.54 8.39 2.69
CA GLN A 334 -14.71 7.13 3.42
C GLN A 334 -14.16 7.21 4.86
N TRP A 335 -13.03 7.87 5.06
CA TRP A 335 -12.48 8.11 6.39
C TRP A 335 -13.36 9.05 7.21
N GLU A 336 -13.86 10.16 6.61
CA GLU A 336 -14.79 11.09 7.28
C GLU A 336 -16.06 10.37 7.71
N GLU A 337 -16.68 9.59 6.83
CA GLU A 337 -17.89 8.83 7.13
C GLU A 337 -17.65 7.83 8.27
N PHE A 338 -16.54 7.12 8.24
CA PHE A 338 -16.18 6.14 9.27
C PHE A 338 -15.93 6.81 10.62
N LEU A 339 -15.13 7.86 10.69
CA LEU A 339 -14.77 8.53 11.94
C LEU A 339 -15.95 9.31 12.55
N ASN A 340 -16.85 9.86 11.74
CA ASN A 340 -18.02 10.60 12.21
C ASN A 340 -19.21 9.68 12.58
N GLY A 341 -19.21 8.45 12.12
CA GLY A 341 -20.25 7.45 12.42
C GLY A 341 -19.99 6.62 13.68
N ASN A 342 -18.88 6.85 14.35
CA ASN A 342 -18.48 6.14 15.58
C ASN A 342 -18.74 6.95 16.84
#